data_c8c28d638dfd73d4e8089242e093cf30
#
_entry.id   c8c28d638dfd73d4e8089242e093cf30
#
_cell.length_a   1.000
_cell.length_b   1.000
_cell.length_c   1.000
_cell.angle_alpha   90.00
_cell.angle_beta   90.00
_cell.angle_gamma   90.00
#
_symmetry.space_group_name_H-M   'P 1'
#
loop_
_entity.id
_entity.type
_entity.pdbx_description
1 polymer ?
#
loop_
_entity_poly.entity_id
_entity_poly.type
_entity_poly.pdbx_seq_one_letter_code
_entity_poly.pdbx_strand_id
1 'polypeptide(L)'
;MSRIVYYKIFAVILFSISDIYLYGKLLRPVRDRDQKEILIINSKRRVYYPIRDAGLLYNVSGPTRAEFISRYPVLRGKSKSHSFSYDIVLNGKDTIKVNHRYKVQSSIRSIQHPKHRYTYSGNYFINIPKGNHDIEVLVREELKYPVLLRLLSKEFESVGKDQKVLTPMVHKDGVMIDVSGKQINYFDCSKDIPLQIEATGLKTMRIISRLEFTDKMGNEESYRIHIKSGKKVVGTYFFNTERSSSSKIPTRLDRVPGKWRSCEFKVPSGKHTYSVEVSDKGKTVLTRFMLY
;
A
#
# COMPACT_ATOMS: atom_id res chain seq x y z
N MET A 1 -40.61 -35.27 -5.05
CA MET A 1 -39.48 -34.92 -4.12
C MET A 1 -38.18 -34.53 -4.79
N SER A 2 -38.14 -34.07 -6.06
CA SER A 2 -36.87 -33.79 -6.76
C SER A 2 -36.57 -32.30 -7.11
N ARG A 3 -37.49 -31.37 -6.84
CA ARG A 3 -37.29 -29.94 -7.20
C ARG A 3 -36.57 -29.09 -6.15
N ILE A 4 -36.52 -29.54 -4.88
CA ILE A 4 -35.93 -28.76 -3.79
C ILE A 4 -34.37 -28.92 -3.73
N VAL A 5 -33.86 -30.04 -4.27
CA VAL A 5 -32.41 -30.31 -4.24
C VAL A 5 -31.64 -29.44 -5.23
N TYR A 6 -32.22 -29.12 -6.39
CA TYR A 6 -31.54 -28.28 -7.41
C TYR A 6 -31.37 -26.82 -6.98
N TYR A 7 -32.30 -26.26 -6.22
CA TYR A 7 -32.19 -24.87 -5.75
C TYR A 7 -31.11 -24.68 -4.69
N LYS A 8 -30.84 -25.71 -3.87
CA LYS A 8 -29.76 -25.64 -2.86
C LYS A 8 -28.36 -25.71 -3.48
N ILE A 9 -28.20 -26.49 -4.57
CA ILE A 9 -26.93 -26.61 -5.28
C ILE A 9 -26.64 -25.33 -6.06
N PHE A 10 -27.63 -24.68 -6.64
CA PHE A 10 -27.47 -23.43 -7.38
C PHE A 10 -27.14 -22.24 -6.45
N ALA A 11 -27.69 -22.19 -5.24
CA ALA A 11 -27.38 -21.17 -4.24
C ALA A 11 -25.93 -21.29 -3.71
N VAL A 12 -25.40 -22.50 -3.57
CA VAL A 12 -24.02 -22.72 -3.12
C VAL A 12 -22.99 -22.35 -4.20
N ILE A 13 -23.32 -22.54 -5.49
CA ILE A 13 -22.43 -22.17 -6.60
C ILE A 13 -22.42 -20.65 -6.79
N LEU A 14 -23.52 -19.93 -6.57
CA LEU A 14 -23.58 -18.47 -6.65
C LEU A 14 -22.82 -17.77 -5.51
N PHE A 15 -22.71 -18.38 -4.33
CA PHE A 15 -21.90 -17.85 -3.20
C PHE A 15 -20.39 -18.04 -3.39
N SER A 16 -19.97 -19.03 -4.18
CA SER A 16 -18.53 -19.28 -4.44
C SER A 16 -17.94 -18.39 -5.54
N ILE A 17 -18.76 -17.74 -6.37
CA ILE A 17 -18.30 -16.86 -7.45
C ILE A 17 -18.05 -15.44 -6.97
N SER A 18 -18.68 -14.99 -5.87
CA SER A 18 -18.53 -13.62 -5.34
C SER A 18 -17.20 -13.35 -4.64
N ASP A 19 -16.47 -14.39 -4.21
CA ASP A 19 -15.18 -14.23 -3.51
C ASP A 19 -13.97 -14.07 -4.45
N ILE A 20 -14.12 -14.24 -5.75
CA ILE A 20 -13.01 -14.21 -6.71
C ILE A 20 -12.57 -12.78 -7.04
N TYR A 21 -13.43 -11.78 -6.87
CA TYR A 21 -13.16 -10.38 -7.24
C TYR A 21 -12.40 -9.55 -6.18
N LEU A 22 -12.15 -10.09 -4.98
CA LEU A 22 -11.52 -9.35 -3.88
C LEU A 22 -9.99 -9.37 -3.87
N TYR A 23 -9.35 -10.21 -4.69
CA TYR A 23 -7.89 -10.34 -4.72
C TYR A 23 -7.36 -9.84 -6.06
N GLY A 24 -6.46 -8.84 -6.01
CA GLY A 24 -5.76 -8.39 -7.19
C GLY A 24 -5.11 -9.55 -7.96
N LYS A 25 -5.15 -9.50 -9.28
CA LYS A 25 -4.53 -10.50 -10.17
C LYS A 25 -3.02 -10.47 -10.00
N LEU A 26 -2.41 -11.63 -9.71
CA LEU A 26 -0.95 -11.74 -9.67
C LEU A 26 -0.37 -11.52 -11.07
N LEU A 27 0.46 -10.50 -11.19
CA LEU A 27 1.29 -10.30 -12.36
C LEU A 27 2.55 -11.15 -12.23
N ARG A 28 2.91 -11.80 -13.33
CA ARG A 28 4.13 -12.60 -13.42
C ARG A 28 5.14 -11.85 -14.27
N PRO A 29 6.43 -11.85 -13.91
CA PRO A 29 7.43 -11.21 -14.74
C PRO A 29 7.52 -11.90 -16.10
N VAL A 30 7.93 -11.15 -17.12
CA VAL A 30 8.10 -11.66 -18.48
C VAL A 30 9.26 -12.63 -18.55
N ARG A 31 10.34 -12.33 -17.79
CA ARG A 31 11.54 -13.17 -17.65
C ARG A 31 11.57 -13.81 -16.27
N ASP A 32 12.33 -14.88 -16.10
CA ASP A 32 12.59 -15.58 -14.82
C ASP A 32 11.33 -16.06 -14.06
N ARG A 33 10.27 -16.41 -14.80
CA ARG A 33 9.01 -16.91 -14.23
C ARG A 33 9.19 -18.13 -13.32
N ASP A 34 10.21 -18.94 -13.57
CA ASP A 34 10.49 -20.17 -12.84
C ASP A 34 11.27 -19.94 -11.55
N GLN A 35 11.94 -18.80 -11.42
CA GLN A 35 12.70 -18.40 -10.24
C GLN A 35 11.79 -17.81 -9.14
N LYS A 36 10.69 -18.49 -8.85
CA LYS A 36 9.72 -18.04 -7.85
C LYS A 36 10.06 -18.58 -6.46
N GLU A 37 9.75 -17.81 -5.45
CA GLU A 37 9.75 -18.22 -4.06
C GLU A 37 8.33 -18.26 -3.49
N ILE A 38 7.97 -19.34 -2.81
CA ILE A 38 6.63 -19.52 -2.23
C ILE A 38 6.72 -19.29 -0.74
N LEU A 39 6.07 -18.22 -0.28
CA LEU A 39 5.94 -17.91 1.13
C LEU A 39 4.59 -18.40 1.67
N ILE A 40 4.61 -19.00 2.85
CA ILE A 40 3.42 -19.37 3.62
C ILE A 40 3.14 -18.20 4.57
N ILE A 41 2.02 -17.53 4.35
CA ILE A 41 1.58 -16.35 5.11
C ILE A 41 0.13 -16.59 5.53
N ASN A 42 -0.14 -16.65 6.83
CA ASN A 42 -1.48 -16.95 7.37
C ASN A 42 -2.07 -18.22 6.72
N SER A 43 -1.28 -19.30 6.69
CA SER A 43 -1.62 -20.60 6.09
C SER A 43 -1.91 -20.60 4.58
N LYS A 44 -1.71 -19.46 3.90
CA LYS A 44 -1.91 -19.34 2.45
C LYS A 44 -0.56 -19.26 1.73
N ARG A 45 -0.43 -20.00 0.63
CA ARG A 45 0.74 -19.95 -0.25
C ARG A 45 0.70 -18.66 -1.06
N ARG A 46 1.81 -17.90 -1.08
CA ARG A 46 1.97 -16.67 -1.83
C ARG A 46 3.24 -16.72 -2.67
N VAL A 47 3.11 -16.50 -3.96
CA VAL A 47 4.24 -16.48 -4.90
C VAL A 47 4.88 -15.11 -4.88
N TYR A 48 6.20 -15.09 -4.77
CA TYR A 48 7.07 -13.93 -4.88
C TYR A 48 8.15 -14.21 -5.94
N TYR A 49 8.74 -13.16 -6.48
CA TYR A 49 9.86 -13.24 -7.43
C TYR A 49 11.05 -12.47 -6.85
N PRO A 50 12.25 -13.04 -6.81
CA PRO A 50 13.45 -12.35 -6.34
C PRO A 50 13.88 -11.31 -7.35
N ILE A 51 14.13 -10.08 -6.90
CA ILE A 51 14.76 -9.03 -7.72
C ILE A 51 16.25 -9.32 -7.75
N ARG A 52 16.79 -9.71 -8.91
CA ARG A 52 18.20 -10.00 -9.14
C ARG A 52 18.78 -8.93 -10.08
N ASP A 53 20.06 -9.06 -10.44
CA ASP A 53 20.79 -8.08 -11.26
C ASP A 53 20.10 -7.77 -12.60
N ALA A 54 19.49 -8.79 -13.24
CA ALA A 54 18.71 -8.61 -14.46
C ALA A 54 17.37 -7.88 -14.28
N GLY A 55 16.98 -7.59 -13.02
CA GLY A 55 15.69 -7.00 -12.70
C GLY A 55 14.49 -7.92 -12.96
N LEU A 56 13.30 -7.38 -12.73
CA LEU A 56 12.02 -8.04 -13.06
C LEU A 56 11.25 -7.14 -14.03
N LEU A 57 10.90 -7.66 -15.20
CA LEU A 57 10.11 -6.93 -16.20
C LEU A 57 8.68 -7.45 -16.22
N TYR A 58 7.71 -6.52 -16.19
CA TYR A 58 6.27 -6.78 -16.25
C TYR A 58 5.62 -5.95 -17.34
N ASN A 59 4.76 -6.56 -18.16
CA ASN A 59 3.88 -5.86 -19.09
C ASN A 59 2.52 -5.71 -18.42
N VAL A 60 2.06 -4.49 -18.26
CA VAL A 60 0.84 -4.16 -17.51
C VAL A 60 -0.10 -3.35 -18.38
N SER A 61 -1.29 -3.87 -18.62
CA SER A 61 -2.35 -3.14 -19.32
C SER A 61 -3.18 -2.35 -18.33
N GLY A 62 -3.29 -1.04 -18.56
CA GLY A 62 -4.13 -0.13 -17.81
C GLY A 62 -5.48 0.14 -18.48
N PRO A 63 -6.43 0.83 -17.81
CA PRO A 63 -6.21 1.43 -16.50
C PRO A 63 -6.23 0.42 -15.35
N THR A 64 -5.23 0.44 -14.50
CA THR A 64 -5.15 -0.43 -13.33
C THR A 64 -4.31 0.18 -12.22
N ARG A 65 -4.41 -0.37 -11.02
CA ARG A 65 -3.55 -0.04 -9.90
C ARG A 65 -2.58 -1.19 -9.66
N ALA A 66 -1.30 -0.93 -9.83
CA ALA A 66 -0.25 -1.88 -9.53
C ALA A 66 0.12 -1.80 -8.04
N GLU A 67 0.05 -2.92 -7.32
CA GLU A 67 0.48 -3.04 -5.92
C GLU A 67 1.74 -3.90 -5.85
N PHE A 68 2.83 -3.28 -5.41
CA PHE A 68 4.12 -3.90 -5.17
C PHE A 68 4.22 -4.31 -3.71
N ILE A 69 4.23 -5.61 -3.45
CA ILE A 69 4.37 -6.18 -2.11
C ILE A 69 5.76 -6.78 -2.02
N SER A 70 6.64 -6.15 -1.25
CA SER A 70 8.04 -6.55 -1.15
C SER A 70 8.39 -7.06 0.25
N ARG A 71 9.34 -7.99 0.32
CA ARG A 71 9.87 -8.54 1.57
C ARG A 71 11.36 -8.82 1.42
N TYR A 72 12.09 -8.64 2.51
CA TYR A 72 13.52 -8.96 2.54
C TYR A 72 13.77 -10.24 3.34
N PRO A 73 14.47 -11.24 2.75
CA PRO A 73 14.86 -12.45 3.44
C PRO A 73 16.04 -12.19 4.38
N VAL A 74 16.03 -12.84 5.53
CA VAL A 74 17.14 -12.80 6.51
C VAL A 74 17.37 -14.21 7.06
N LEU A 75 18.62 -14.57 7.34
CA LEU A 75 18.90 -15.78 8.11
C LEU A 75 18.44 -15.60 9.57
N ARG A 76 18.22 -16.69 10.26
CA ARG A 76 17.90 -16.71 11.69
C ARG A 76 18.87 -15.81 12.45
N GLY A 77 18.38 -14.69 12.91
CA GLY A 77 19.15 -13.70 13.67
C GLY A 77 18.23 -12.81 14.48
N LYS A 78 18.82 -11.98 15.32
CA LYS A 78 18.13 -11.11 16.27
C LYS A 78 17.05 -10.26 15.60
N SER A 79 16.01 -9.91 16.34
CA SER A 79 14.86 -9.06 15.98
C SER A 79 15.23 -7.60 15.62
N LYS A 80 16.18 -7.42 14.71
CA LYS A 80 16.57 -6.09 14.19
C LYS A 80 15.68 -5.71 13.01
N SER A 81 15.54 -4.41 12.79
CA SER A 81 14.95 -3.89 11.55
C SER A 81 15.97 -4.00 10.42
N HIS A 82 15.51 -4.42 9.26
CA HIS A 82 16.31 -4.54 8.05
C HIS A 82 15.83 -3.51 7.03
N SER A 83 16.77 -2.78 6.46
CA SER A 83 16.51 -1.86 5.33
C SER A 83 16.71 -2.62 4.04
N PHE A 84 15.89 -2.31 3.05
CA PHE A 84 16.04 -2.80 1.68
C PHE A 84 15.41 -1.80 0.72
N SER A 85 15.93 -1.74 -0.49
CA SER A 85 15.52 -0.79 -1.52
C SER A 85 15.48 -1.45 -2.88
N TYR A 86 14.72 -0.85 -3.78
CA TYR A 86 14.66 -1.18 -5.20
C TYR A 86 14.13 0.01 -5.97
N ASP A 87 14.40 0.04 -7.26
CA ASP A 87 13.88 1.05 -8.16
C ASP A 87 12.78 0.45 -9.05
N ILE A 88 11.74 1.25 -9.33
CA ILE A 88 10.69 0.92 -10.28
C ILE A 88 10.83 1.88 -11.45
N VAL A 89 11.03 1.35 -12.64
CA VAL A 89 11.14 2.12 -13.89
C VAL A 89 9.88 1.92 -14.71
N LEU A 90 9.23 3.02 -15.07
CA LEU A 90 8.03 3.01 -15.91
C LEU A 90 8.40 3.40 -17.33
N ASN A 91 8.11 2.52 -18.30
CA ASN A 91 8.35 2.74 -19.74
C ASN A 91 9.77 3.22 -20.06
N GLY A 92 10.76 2.81 -19.28
CA GLY A 92 12.16 3.22 -19.44
C GLY A 92 12.46 4.71 -19.17
N LYS A 93 11.52 5.47 -18.62
CA LYS A 93 11.64 6.94 -18.44
C LYS A 93 11.64 7.36 -16.97
N ASP A 94 10.61 7.00 -16.24
CA ASP A 94 10.37 7.48 -14.89
C ASP A 94 10.89 6.48 -13.87
N THR A 95 11.86 6.85 -13.07
CA THR A 95 12.41 6.01 -12.01
C THR A 95 11.86 6.41 -10.65
N ILE A 96 11.24 5.48 -9.97
CA ILE A 96 10.66 5.63 -8.64
C ILE A 96 11.52 4.86 -7.65
N LYS A 97 12.14 5.57 -6.72
CA LYS A 97 13.00 5.00 -5.67
C LYS A 97 12.18 4.53 -4.49
N VAL A 98 12.21 3.22 -4.21
CA VAL A 98 11.46 2.61 -3.10
C VAL A 98 12.43 2.17 -2.00
N ASN A 99 12.21 2.66 -0.77
CA ASN A 99 13.00 2.31 0.40
C ASN A 99 12.08 1.79 1.50
N HIS A 100 12.51 0.71 2.16
CA HIS A 100 11.77 0.08 3.25
C HIS A 100 12.71 -0.22 4.43
N ARG A 101 12.15 -0.19 5.65
CA ARG A 101 12.83 -0.63 6.85
C ARG A 101 11.84 -1.31 7.78
N TYR A 102 11.93 -2.62 7.92
CA TYR A 102 11.00 -3.43 8.69
C TYR A 102 11.68 -4.43 9.60
N LYS A 103 10.99 -4.76 10.69
CA LYS A 103 11.32 -5.90 11.55
C LYS A 103 10.96 -7.21 10.85
N VAL A 104 11.55 -8.29 11.33
CA VAL A 104 11.24 -9.66 10.88
C VAL A 104 9.85 -10.07 11.39
N GLN A 105 9.07 -10.69 10.52
CA GLN A 105 7.80 -11.31 10.84
C GLN A 105 8.03 -12.83 10.99
N SER A 106 8.04 -13.33 12.20
CA SER A 106 8.41 -14.71 12.54
C SER A 106 7.45 -15.78 11.99
N SER A 107 6.20 -15.41 11.72
CA SER A 107 5.16 -16.34 11.23
C SER A 107 5.29 -16.71 9.75
N ILE A 108 6.19 -16.07 8.99
CA ILE A 108 6.37 -16.33 7.57
C ILE A 108 7.46 -17.36 7.35
N ARG A 109 7.16 -18.32 6.49
CA ARG A 109 8.10 -19.38 6.08
C ARG A 109 8.15 -19.48 4.57
N SER A 110 9.33 -19.81 4.04
CA SER A 110 9.51 -20.20 2.64
C SER A 110 9.50 -21.69 2.49
N ILE A 111 9.00 -22.18 1.37
CA ILE A 111 9.09 -23.58 0.98
C ILE A 111 10.51 -23.91 0.51
N GLN A 112 11.10 -23.04 -0.31
CA GLN A 112 12.44 -23.23 -0.90
C GLN A 112 13.57 -22.98 0.11
N HIS A 113 13.37 -21.97 0.99
CA HIS A 113 14.38 -21.55 1.95
C HIS A 113 13.84 -21.61 3.40
N PRO A 114 13.66 -22.79 4.00
CA PRO A 114 13.01 -22.96 5.33
C PRO A 114 13.81 -22.33 6.47
N LYS A 115 15.11 -22.09 6.30
CA LYS A 115 15.96 -21.42 7.27
C LYS A 115 15.84 -19.88 7.24
N HIS A 116 15.29 -19.30 6.18
CA HIS A 116 15.07 -17.87 6.07
C HIS A 116 13.86 -17.42 6.88
N ARG A 117 13.93 -16.17 7.32
CA ARG A 117 12.82 -15.38 7.86
C ARG A 117 12.62 -14.18 6.95
N TYR A 118 11.48 -13.52 7.06
CA TYR A 118 11.12 -12.44 6.15
C TYR A 118 10.66 -11.22 6.94
N THR A 119 10.97 -10.05 6.44
CA THR A 119 10.47 -8.80 7.02
C THR A 119 8.95 -8.70 6.87
N TYR A 120 8.32 -7.80 7.62
CA TYR A 120 6.98 -7.33 7.25
C TYR A 120 6.99 -6.82 5.81
N SER A 121 5.83 -6.87 5.12
CA SER A 121 5.74 -6.40 3.75
C SER A 121 5.87 -4.89 3.66
N GLY A 122 6.67 -4.42 2.72
CA GLY A 122 6.56 -3.09 2.17
C GLY A 122 5.54 -3.10 1.04
N ASN A 123 4.57 -2.18 1.07
CA ASN A 123 3.57 -2.06 0.03
C ASN A 123 3.73 -0.70 -0.65
N TYR A 124 3.83 -0.72 -1.97
CA TYR A 124 3.88 0.47 -2.82
C TYR A 124 2.81 0.37 -3.91
N PHE A 125 2.19 1.50 -4.27
CA PHE A 125 1.11 1.52 -5.25
C PHE A 125 1.40 2.52 -6.37
N ILE A 126 1.17 2.10 -7.61
CA ILE A 126 1.23 2.98 -8.79
C ILE A 126 -0.08 2.86 -9.55
N ASN A 127 -0.65 3.99 -9.93
CA ASN A 127 -1.78 4.03 -10.85
C ASN A 127 -1.24 3.98 -12.28
N ILE A 128 -1.61 2.94 -13.01
CA ILE A 128 -1.23 2.74 -14.40
C ILE A 128 -2.36 3.31 -15.27
N PRO A 129 -2.10 4.29 -16.13
CA PRO A 129 -3.11 4.87 -17.02
C PRO A 129 -3.56 3.87 -18.09
N LYS A 130 -4.54 4.23 -18.91
CA LYS A 130 -5.00 3.42 -20.04
C LYS A 130 -3.86 3.18 -21.04
N GLY A 131 -3.72 1.96 -21.52
CA GLY A 131 -2.69 1.52 -22.46
C GLY A 131 -1.84 0.39 -21.91
N ASN A 132 -0.81 0.01 -22.66
CA ASN A 132 0.17 -0.99 -22.26
C ASN A 132 1.42 -0.29 -21.74
N HIS A 133 1.94 -0.76 -20.62
CA HIS A 133 3.07 -0.17 -19.93
C HIS A 133 4.06 -1.25 -19.51
N ASP A 134 5.33 -0.94 -19.67
CA ASP A 134 6.42 -1.76 -19.18
C ASP A 134 6.83 -1.25 -17.79
N ILE A 135 6.86 -2.17 -16.83
CA ILE A 135 7.32 -1.91 -15.48
C ILE A 135 8.54 -2.77 -15.23
N GLU A 136 9.67 -2.14 -15.05
CA GLU A 136 10.91 -2.80 -14.68
C GLU A 136 11.21 -2.53 -13.19
N VAL A 137 11.60 -3.58 -12.46
CA VAL A 137 11.97 -3.46 -11.05
C VAL A 137 13.40 -3.90 -10.88
N LEU A 138 14.26 -2.97 -10.49
CA LEU A 138 15.71 -3.13 -10.48
C LEU A 138 16.26 -3.17 -9.06
N VAL A 139 17.36 -3.90 -8.88
CA VAL A 139 18.20 -3.81 -7.67
C VAL A 139 18.79 -2.41 -7.61
N ARG A 140 18.70 -1.77 -6.45
CA ARG A 140 19.29 -0.46 -6.22
C ARG A 140 20.58 -0.51 -5.40
N GLU A 141 20.65 -1.46 -4.50
CA GLU A 141 21.79 -1.65 -3.60
C GLU A 141 22.14 -3.13 -3.59
N GLU A 142 23.42 -3.44 -3.57
CA GLU A 142 23.87 -4.81 -3.37
C GLU A 142 23.48 -5.29 -1.98
N LEU A 143 22.61 -6.25 -1.92
CA LEU A 143 22.10 -6.82 -0.68
C LEU A 143 22.54 -8.28 -0.58
N LYS A 144 22.77 -8.76 0.63
CA LYS A 144 23.15 -10.16 0.88
C LYS A 144 22.16 -11.18 0.30
N TYR A 145 20.89 -10.83 0.23
CA TYR A 145 19.79 -11.63 -0.33
C TYR A 145 18.93 -10.77 -1.25
N PRO A 146 18.36 -11.36 -2.31
CA PRO A 146 17.47 -10.61 -3.19
C PRO A 146 16.19 -10.21 -2.46
N VAL A 147 15.71 -9.00 -2.73
CA VAL A 147 14.36 -8.57 -2.31
C VAL A 147 13.33 -9.42 -3.04
N LEU A 148 12.36 -9.93 -2.31
CA LEU A 148 11.25 -10.69 -2.89
C LEU A 148 10.10 -9.76 -3.21
N LEU A 149 9.63 -9.78 -4.44
CA LEU A 149 8.53 -8.96 -4.93
C LEU A 149 7.33 -9.81 -5.35
N ARG A 150 6.15 -9.34 -5.02
CA ARG A 150 4.88 -9.83 -5.51
C ARG A 150 4.11 -8.64 -6.07
N LEU A 151 3.89 -8.61 -7.39
CA LEU A 151 3.16 -7.56 -8.07
C LEU A 151 1.72 -8.00 -8.33
N LEU A 152 0.76 -7.18 -7.91
CA LEU A 152 -0.66 -7.39 -8.15
C LEU A 152 -1.23 -6.27 -9.01
N SER A 153 -2.03 -6.62 -10.00
CA SER A 153 -2.92 -5.68 -10.69
C SER A 153 -4.26 -5.67 -9.96
N LYS A 154 -4.72 -4.49 -9.59
CA LYS A 154 -6.05 -4.28 -8.98
C LYS A 154 -6.85 -3.34 -9.87
N GLU A 155 -8.09 -3.70 -10.14
CA GLU A 155 -9.01 -2.78 -10.76
C GLU A 155 -9.21 -1.55 -9.86
N PHE A 156 -9.44 -0.39 -10.49
CA PHE A 156 -9.93 0.77 -9.75
C PHE A 156 -11.31 0.38 -9.22
N GLU A 157 -11.44 0.31 -7.90
CA GLU A 157 -12.77 0.25 -7.32
C GLU A 157 -13.49 1.54 -7.72
N SER A 158 -14.56 1.41 -8.48
CA SER A 158 -15.43 2.53 -8.79
C SER A 158 -15.89 3.14 -7.47
N VAL A 159 -15.61 4.42 -7.31
CA VAL A 159 -16.06 5.17 -6.13
C VAL A 159 -17.57 5.22 -6.22
N GLY A 160 -18.26 4.36 -5.46
CA GLY A 160 -19.71 4.36 -5.37
C GLY A 160 -20.24 5.70 -4.82
N LYS A 161 -21.50 6.01 -5.08
CA LYS A 161 -22.16 7.25 -4.62
C LYS A 161 -22.20 7.37 -3.07
N ASP A 162 -21.93 6.29 -2.35
CA ASP A 162 -22.07 6.18 -0.88
C ASP A 162 -20.73 6.32 -0.13
N GLN A 163 -19.91 7.30 -0.51
CA GLN A 163 -18.70 7.59 0.27
C GLN A 163 -19.03 8.38 1.52
N LYS A 164 -18.71 7.78 2.67
CA LYS A 164 -18.75 8.48 3.97
C LYS A 164 -17.36 9.02 4.30
N VAL A 165 -17.25 10.33 4.49
CA VAL A 165 -16.04 10.93 5.09
C VAL A 165 -16.07 10.67 6.58
N LEU A 166 -14.98 10.16 7.13
CA LEU A 166 -14.85 9.89 8.55
C LEU A 166 -13.95 10.93 9.21
N THR A 167 -14.34 11.35 10.41
CA THR A 167 -13.52 12.15 11.31
C THR A 167 -12.78 11.21 12.27
N PRO A 168 -11.46 11.35 12.46
CA PRO A 168 -10.75 10.60 13.48
C PRO A 168 -11.33 10.86 14.88
N MET A 169 -11.30 9.86 15.74
CA MET A 169 -11.72 9.99 17.16
C MET A 169 -10.70 10.77 17.98
N VAL A 170 -9.41 10.61 17.64
CA VAL A 170 -8.30 11.33 18.27
C VAL A 170 -7.59 12.12 17.16
N HIS A 171 -7.64 13.43 17.25
CA HIS A 171 -7.02 14.37 16.32
C HIS A 171 -6.86 15.75 16.96
N LYS A 172 -5.99 16.58 16.38
CA LYS A 172 -6.02 18.03 16.56
C LYS A 172 -7.09 18.65 15.65
N ASP A 173 -7.23 19.96 15.72
CA ASP A 173 -8.13 20.70 14.83
C ASP A 173 -7.93 20.33 13.37
N GLY A 174 -9.01 20.37 12.60
CA GLY A 174 -8.98 20.14 11.18
C GLY A 174 -8.19 21.22 10.45
N VAL A 175 -7.47 20.82 9.41
CA VAL A 175 -6.69 21.72 8.54
C VAL A 175 -7.43 21.88 7.24
N MET A 176 -7.85 23.07 6.92
CA MET A 176 -8.50 23.39 5.66
C MET A 176 -7.46 23.55 4.56
N ILE A 177 -7.61 22.79 3.48
CA ILE A 177 -6.81 22.90 2.27
C ILE A 177 -7.68 23.49 1.16
N ASP A 178 -7.24 24.55 0.53
CA ASP A 178 -7.81 25.02 -0.72
C ASP A 178 -7.19 24.26 -1.88
N VAL A 179 -8.00 23.58 -2.65
CA VAL A 179 -7.61 22.84 -3.86
C VAL A 179 -8.37 23.41 -5.03
N SER A 180 -7.72 24.25 -5.83
CA SER A 180 -8.34 24.91 -6.99
C SER A 180 -9.68 25.60 -6.64
N GLY A 181 -9.73 26.32 -5.53
CA GLY A 181 -10.90 27.04 -5.06
C GLY A 181 -11.92 26.21 -4.25
N LYS A 182 -11.67 24.90 -4.07
CA LYS A 182 -12.47 24.06 -3.19
C LYS A 182 -11.79 23.86 -1.85
N GLN A 183 -12.49 24.16 -0.78
CA GLN A 183 -12.00 23.92 0.57
C GLN A 183 -12.30 22.48 1.01
N ILE A 184 -11.27 21.78 1.43
CA ILE A 184 -11.34 20.38 1.86
C ILE A 184 -10.66 20.24 3.21
N ASN A 185 -11.36 19.64 4.17
CA ASN A 185 -10.83 19.41 5.50
C ASN A 185 -9.95 18.15 5.56
N TYR A 186 -8.80 18.29 6.18
CA TYR A 186 -7.83 17.26 6.49
C TYR A 186 -7.46 17.28 7.96
N PHE A 187 -6.73 16.25 8.42
CA PHE A 187 -6.23 16.16 9.79
C PHE A 187 -4.73 15.93 9.79
N ASP A 188 -4.02 16.61 10.69
CA ASP A 188 -2.59 16.42 10.90
C ASP A 188 -2.30 15.02 11.40
N CYS A 189 -1.36 14.36 10.74
CA CYS A 189 -0.85 13.06 11.12
C CYS A 189 0.68 13.10 11.11
N SER A 190 1.31 12.72 12.20
CA SER A 190 2.76 12.59 12.30
C SER A 190 3.10 11.38 13.16
N LYS A 191 4.37 11.16 13.41
CA LYS A 191 4.82 10.14 14.35
C LYS A 191 4.36 10.44 15.79
N ASP A 192 4.36 11.72 16.15
CA ASP A 192 4.03 12.18 17.50
C ASP A 192 2.53 12.53 17.66
N ILE A 193 1.81 12.59 16.55
CA ILE A 193 0.37 12.86 16.49
C ILE A 193 -0.29 11.75 15.63
N PRO A 194 -0.37 10.53 16.16
CA PRO A 194 -1.11 9.45 15.48
C PRO A 194 -2.62 9.74 15.54
N LEU A 195 -3.31 9.38 14.46
CA LEU A 195 -4.75 9.50 14.40
C LEU A 195 -5.41 8.16 14.72
N GLN A 196 -6.55 8.20 15.41
CA GLN A 196 -7.38 7.03 15.63
C GLN A 196 -8.68 7.17 14.85
N ILE A 197 -9.00 6.16 14.05
CA ILE A 197 -10.20 6.12 13.21
C ILE A 197 -11.00 4.84 13.48
N GLU A 198 -12.29 5.00 13.65
CA GLU A 198 -13.23 3.89 13.81
C GLU A 198 -13.96 3.63 12.49
N ALA A 199 -14.09 2.36 12.13
CA ALA A 199 -14.84 1.96 10.97
C ALA A 199 -15.58 0.64 11.21
N THR A 200 -16.77 0.55 10.64
CA THR A 200 -17.58 -0.68 10.65
C THR A 200 -17.56 -1.29 9.25
N GLY A 201 -17.17 -2.56 9.15
CA GLY A 201 -17.09 -3.35 7.90
C GLY A 201 -18.46 -3.97 7.56
N LEU A 202 -18.58 -4.63 6.41
CA LEU A 202 -17.62 -4.99 5.34
C LEU A 202 -17.42 -3.84 4.33
N LYS A 203 -16.45 -3.02 4.51
CA LYS A 203 -16.23 -1.79 3.71
C LYS A 203 -14.77 -1.62 3.35
N THR A 204 -14.49 -0.67 2.48
CA THR A 204 -13.13 -0.27 2.14
C THR A 204 -12.83 1.08 2.77
N MET A 205 -11.76 1.14 3.56
CA MET A 205 -11.20 2.38 4.05
C MET A 205 -10.20 2.91 3.01
N ARG A 206 -10.39 4.16 2.60
CA ARG A 206 -9.44 4.92 1.81
C ARG A 206 -8.87 6.06 2.63
N ILE A 207 -7.56 6.16 2.68
CA ILE A 207 -6.85 7.27 3.28
C ILE A 207 -6.25 8.12 2.16
N ILE A 208 -6.69 9.35 2.03
CA ILE A 208 -6.07 10.36 1.18
C ILE A 208 -5.07 11.10 2.04
N SER A 209 -3.87 11.32 1.52
CA SER A 209 -2.77 11.95 2.24
C SER A 209 -2.03 12.97 1.39
N ARG A 210 -1.54 14.04 2.02
CA ARG A 210 -0.69 15.06 1.44
C ARG A 210 0.44 15.39 2.41
N LEU A 211 1.69 15.26 1.98
CA LEU A 211 2.81 15.70 2.80
C LEU A 211 2.74 17.22 2.96
N GLU A 212 2.95 17.70 4.16
CA GLU A 212 3.12 19.12 4.43
C GLU A 212 4.60 19.50 4.21
N PHE A 213 4.88 20.14 3.07
CA PHE A 213 6.23 20.58 2.74
C PHE A 213 6.60 21.82 3.52
N THR A 214 7.81 21.81 4.07
CA THR A 214 8.46 22.95 4.73
C THR A 214 9.51 23.56 3.80
N ASP A 215 10.02 24.76 4.11
CA ASP A 215 11.07 25.39 3.33
C ASP A 215 12.39 24.61 3.31
N LYS A 216 12.60 23.76 4.32
CA LYS A 216 13.78 22.88 4.42
C LYS A 216 13.70 21.64 3.53
N MET A 217 12.56 21.36 2.93
CA MET A 217 12.34 20.20 2.06
C MET A 217 12.56 20.59 0.58
N GLY A 218 13.02 19.61 -0.21
CA GLY A 218 13.14 19.74 -1.65
C GLY A 218 11.80 19.86 -2.38
N ASN A 219 11.83 19.78 -3.71
CA ASN A 219 10.61 19.76 -4.52
C ASN A 219 9.89 18.43 -4.46
N GLU A 220 10.62 17.36 -4.21
CA GLU A 220 10.14 15.98 -4.08
C GLU A 220 10.55 15.41 -2.72
N GLU A 221 9.64 14.68 -2.10
CA GLU A 221 9.85 14.04 -0.82
C GLU A 221 9.09 12.73 -0.73
N SER A 222 9.55 11.86 0.16
CA SER A 222 8.88 10.61 0.46
C SER A 222 8.38 10.58 1.89
N TYR A 223 7.34 9.78 2.15
CA TYR A 223 6.84 9.52 3.50
C TYR A 223 6.18 8.15 3.59
N ARG A 224 6.06 7.65 4.80
CA ARG A 224 5.43 6.35 5.09
C ARG A 224 4.29 6.50 6.08
N ILE A 225 3.17 5.89 5.73
CA ILE A 225 2.02 5.77 6.63
C ILE A 225 1.95 4.33 7.15
N HIS A 226 1.95 4.17 8.45
CA HIS A 226 1.64 2.93 9.13
C HIS A 226 0.18 2.89 9.56
N ILE A 227 -0.51 1.80 9.26
CA ILE A 227 -1.87 1.54 9.70
C ILE A 227 -1.82 0.33 10.61
N LYS A 228 -2.35 0.47 11.82
CA LYS A 228 -2.37 -0.57 12.84
C LYS A 228 -3.80 -0.82 13.32
N SER A 229 -4.11 -2.06 13.67
CA SER A 229 -5.31 -2.43 14.43
C SER A 229 -4.84 -3.12 15.71
N GLY A 230 -4.94 -2.42 16.83
CA GLY A 230 -4.26 -2.80 18.07
C GLY A 230 -2.74 -2.91 17.86
N LYS A 231 -2.17 -4.06 18.21
CA LYS A 231 -0.74 -4.35 18.01
C LYS A 231 -0.39 -4.86 16.59
N LYS A 232 -1.39 -5.14 15.75
CA LYS A 232 -1.20 -5.71 14.41
C LYS A 232 -1.02 -4.61 13.37
N VAL A 233 0.05 -4.68 12.59
CA VAL A 233 0.22 -3.82 11.41
C VAL A 233 -0.69 -4.32 10.29
N VAL A 234 -1.63 -3.50 9.86
CA VAL A 234 -2.55 -3.75 8.73
C VAL A 234 -1.81 -3.49 7.42
N GLY A 235 -1.05 -2.40 7.37
CA GLY A 235 -0.24 -2.05 6.21
C GLY A 235 0.74 -0.93 6.52
N THR A 236 1.79 -0.89 5.71
CA THR A 236 2.71 0.25 5.63
C THR A 236 2.76 0.68 4.18
N TYR A 237 2.49 1.94 3.95
CA TYR A 237 2.39 2.52 2.62
C TYR A 237 3.47 3.58 2.45
N PHE A 238 4.29 3.40 1.44
CA PHE A 238 5.33 4.36 1.06
C PHE A 238 4.85 5.21 -0.10
N PHE A 239 5.06 6.51 -0.01
CA PHE A 239 4.67 7.48 -1.03
C PHE A 239 5.82 8.41 -1.38
N ASN A 240 6.02 8.65 -2.66
CA ASN A 240 6.75 9.79 -3.17
C ASN A 240 5.75 10.87 -3.60
N THR A 241 6.02 12.11 -3.29
CA THR A 241 5.15 13.23 -3.62
C THR A 241 5.97 14.48 -3.92
N GLU A 242 5.38 15.36 -4.68
CA GLU A 242 5.90 16.68 -5.06
C GLU A 242 5.06 17.78 -4.44
N ARG A 243 5.61 18.99 -4.33
CA ARG A 243 4.85 20.20 -3.98
C ARG A 243 3.67 20.38 -4.93
N SER A 244 2.50 20.70 -4.41
CA SER A 244 1.32 20.98 -5.24
C SER A 244 1.33 22.44 -5.66
N SER A 245 1.18 22.70 -6.97
CA SER A 245 0.98 24.05 -7.50
C SER A 245 -0.48 24.53 -7.42
N SER A 246 -1.43 23.61 -7.23
CA SER A 246 -2.88 23.86 -7.22
C SER A 246 -3.53 23.82 -5.85
N SER A 247 -2.73 23.67 -4.79
CA SER A 247 -3.25 23.54 -3.42
C SER A 247 -2.47 24.43 -2.46
N LYS A 248 -3.16 25.01 -1.48
CA LYS A 248 -2.56 25.84 -0.42
C LYS A 248 -3.24 25.58 0.92
N ILE A 249 -2.54 25.85 2.01
CA ILE A 249 -3.06 25.85 3.36
C ILE A 249 -3.22 27.30 3.79
N PRO A 250 -4.45 27.87 3.79
CA PRO A 250 -4.62 29.30 4.06
C PRO A 250 -4.12 29.76 5.43
N THR A 251 -4.13 28.86 6.41
CA THR A 251 -3.71 29.13 7.80
C THR A 251 -2.23 28.89 8.06
N ARG A 252 -1.47 28.39 7.08
CA ARG A 252 -0.04 28.03 7.21
C ARG A 252 0.72 28.46 5.95
N LEU A 253 1.05 29.75 5.88
CA LEU A 253 1.66 30.35 4.68
C LEU A 253 3.09 29.86 4.39
N ASP A 254 3.80 29.37 5.42
CA ASP A 254 5.13 28.77 5.33
C ASP A 254 5.11 27.29 4.94
N ARG A 255 3.93 26.72 4.64
CA ARG A 255 3.72 25.32 4.32
C ARG A 255 3.02 25.17 2.97
N VAL A 256 3.47 24.16 2.22
CA VAL A 256 2.87 23.84 0.92
C VAL A 256 2.39 22.38 0.97
N PRO A 257 1.10 22.11 0.67
CA PRO A 257 0.63 20.73 0.57
C PRO A 257 1.28 20.04 -0.64
N GLY A 258 1.67 18.78 -0.45
CA GLY A 258 2.09 17.93 -1.54
C GLY A 258 0.92 17.52 -2.45
N LYS A 259 1.23 17.02 -3.64
CA LYS A 259 0.25 16.33 -4.48
C LYS A 259 -0.34 15.17 -3.68
N TRP A 260 -1.64 14.97 -3.75
CA TRP A 260 -2.31 13.93 -2.96
C TRP A 260 -1.87 12.51 -3.35
N ARG A 261 -1.85 11.64 -2.37
CA ARG A 261 -1.66 10.19 -2.49
C ARG A 261 -2.78 9.47 -1.77
N SER A 262 -3.00 8.21 -2.06
CA SER A 262 -3.98 7.43 -1.32
C SER A 262 -3.58 5.98 -1.16
N CYS A 263 -4.02 5.39 -0.06
CA CYS A 263 -4.00 3.95 0.15
C CYS A 263 -5.39 3.45 0.56
N GLU A 264 -5.61 2.17 0.38
CA GLU A 264 -6.88 1.51 0.65
C GLU A 264 -6.65 0.17 1.32
N PHE A 265 -7.55 -0.20 2.23
CA PHE A 265 -7.57 -1.52 2.84
C PHE A 265 -9.01 -1.93 3.18
N LYS A 266 -9.26 -3.24 3.24
CA LYS A 266 -10.58 -3.76 3.60
C LYS A 266 -10.76 -3.74 5.11
N VAL A 267 -11.90 -3.23 5.55
CA VAL A 267 -12.38 -3.29 6.93
C VAL A 267 -13.15 -4.60 7.07
N PRO A 268 -12.74 -5.52 7.95
CA PRO A 268 -13.46 -6.78 8.18
C PRO A 268 -14.86 -6.54 8.76
N SER A 269 -15.66 -7.58 8.85
CA SER A 269 -16.96 -7.52 9.52
C SER A 269 -16.82 -7.07 10.99
N GLY A 270 -17.74 -6.27 11.46
CA GLY A 270 -17.74 -5.71 12.81
C GLY A 270 -17.14 -4.32 12.91
N LYS A 271 -17.01 -3.83 14.12
CA LYS A 271 -16.48 -2.52 14.47
C LYS A 271 -14.98 -2.62 14.77
N HIS A 272 -14.18 -1.80 14.13
CA HIS A 272 -12.72 -1.82 14.23
C HIS A 272 -12.16 -0.43 14.44
N THR A 273 -11.12 -0.35 15.28
CA THR A 273 -10.35 0.87 15.49
C THR A 273 -8.97 0.70 14.84
N TYR A 274 -8.58 1.71 14.09
CA TYR A 274 -7.28 1.78 13.43
C TYR A 274 -6.49 2.98 13.93
N SER A 275 -5.20 2.77 14.18
CA SER A 275 -4.24 3.84 14.40
C SER A 275 -3.48 4.10 13.11
N VAL A 276 -3.39 5.36 12.71
CA VAL A 276 -2.68 5.82 11.53
C VAL A 276 -1.58 6.77 11.97
N GLU A 277 -0.34 6.48 11.62
CA GLU A 277 0.82 7.29 11.99
C GLU A 277 1.78 7.44 10.81
N VAL A 278 2.55 8.52 10.79
CA VAL A 278 3.68 8.72 9.87
C VAL A 278 4.94 8.18 10.53
N SER A 279 5.64 7.26 9.87
CA SER A 279 6.85 6.64 10.45
C SER A 279 8.06 7.57 10.40
N ASP A 280 8.07 8.51 9.46
CA ASP A 280 9.20 9.39 9.20
C ASP A 280 9.22 10.53 10.21
N LYS A 281 10.31 10.60 11.00
CA LYS A 281 10.47 11.64 12.01
C LYS A 281 10.54 13.03 11.37
N GLY A 282 9.87 14.01 11.96
CA GLY A 282 9.86 15.40 11.52
C GLY A 282 8.98 15.66 10.28
N LYS A 283 8.20 14.68 9.80
CA LYS A 283 7.25 14.87 8.71
C LYS A 283 5.82 14.88 9.23
N THR A 284 5.05 15.86 8.77
CA THR A 284 3.60 15.96 8.98
C THR A 284 2.89 15.67 7.67
N VAL A 285 1.85 14.85 7.74
CA VAL A 285 1.02 14.48 6.60
C VAL A 285 -0.43 14.84 6.91
N LEU A 286 -1.04 15.59 6.02
CA LEU A 286 -2.45 15.94 6.08
C LEU A 286 -3.26 14.76 5.55
N THR A 287 -4.14 14.21 6.35
CA THR A 287 -4.89 12.98 6.03
C THR A 287 -6.39 13.21 6.02
N ARG A 288 -7.09 12.49 5.15
CA ARG A 288 -8.54 12.46 5.06
C ARG A 288 -8.99 11.02 4.89
N PHE A 289 -10.02 10.62 5.62
CA PHE A 289 -10.52 9.26 5.67
C PHE A 289 -11.86 9.14 4.97
N MET A 290 -11.99 8.13 4.15
CA MET A 290 -13.23 7.83 3.42
C MET A 290 -13.55 6.35 3.56
N LEU A 291 -14.83 6.03 3.79
CA LEU A 291 -15.34 4.68 3.91
C LEU A 291 -16.42 4.44 2.83
N TYR A 292 -16.31 3.35 2.07
CA TYR A 292 -17.27 2.97 1.02
C TYR A 292 -17.38 1.46 0.85
#